data_1bae2c80d381c2fa2f833ce32896080b
#
_entry.id   1bae2c80d381c2fa2f833ce32896080b
#
_cell.length_a   1.000
_cell.length_b   1.000
_cell.length_c   1.000
_cell.angle_alpha   90.00
_cell.angle_beta   90.00
_cell.angle_gamma   90.00
#
_symmetry.space_group_name_H-M   'P 1'
#
loop_
_entity.id
_entity.type
_entity.pdbx_description
1 polymer ?
#
loop_
_entity_poly.entity_id
_entity_poly.type
_entity_poly.pdbx_seq_one_letter_code
_entity_poly.pdbx_strand_id
1 'polypeptide(L)'
;MRAFDRGFRRSGGCSGSLGFTLVELMIVVVIIGILAAIATVGYRKWIGRARSGEAVAMLAEMNSKEQSYRLEFASYLPLRADNKADLPSADEAETAFYPVAANSSTFDSTRTQTSIADATKWPQGWQAVGLRPRDNGLYCTYLTNAGGAGDDTKNLKYGSLLIGTNTAAPWFYSLGVCNLDPKTGYPDEVSVFALSSLSPALRIFNEGK
;
A
#
# COMPACT_ATOMS: atom_id res chain seq x y z
N MET A 1 -50.81 -44.31 61.14
CA MET A 1 -50.19 -43.84 59.94
C MET A 1 -48.90 -43.15 60.30
N ARG A 2 -47.73 -43.71 59.97
CA ARG A 2 -46.40 -43.18 60.33
C ARG A 2 -45.85 -42.46 59.10
N ALA A 3 -45.58 -41.16 59.20
CA ALA A 3 -44.91 -40.33 58.20
C ALA A 3 -43.42 -40.65 58.26
N PHE A 4 -42.86 -41.00 57.10
CA PHE A 4 -41.43 -41.27 56.87
C PHE A 4 -40.78 -39.99 56.42
N ASP A 5 -40.03 -39.36 57.33
CA ASP A 5 -39.22 -38.16 57.02
C ASP A 5 -37.86 -38.60 56.45
N ARG A 6 -37.61 -38.38 55.15
CA ARG A 6 -36.30 -38.62 54.50
C ARG A 6 -35.52 -37.32 54.49
N GLY A 7 -34.65 -37.15 55.45
CA GLY A 7 -33.66 -36.08 55.47
C GLY A 7 -32.71 -36.21 54.29
N PHE A 8 -32.82 -35.23 53.34
CA PHE A 8 -31.93 -35.09 52.22
C PHE A 8 -30.66 -34.36 52.68
N ARG A 9 -29.58 -35.11 52.93
CA ARG A 9 -28.27 -34.54 53.23
C ARG A 9 -27.68 -34.01 51.93
N ARG A 10 -27.65 -32.65 51.74
CA ARG A 10 -26.83 -31.98 50.78
C ARG A 10 -25.37 -32.05 51.24
N SER A 11 -24.55 -32.88 50.59
CA SER A 11 -23.11 -32.80 50.69
C SER A 11 -22.66 -31.58 49.89
N GLY A 12 -22.41 -30.46 50.58
CA GLY A 12 -21.76 -29.29 49.97
C GLY A 12 -20.29 -29.63 49.74
N GLY A 13 -19.96 -30.03 48.50
CA GLY A 13 -18.59 -30.10 48.05
C GLY A 13 -18.03 -28.67 47.97
N CYS A 14 -17.20 -28.27 48.94
CA CYS A 14 -16.32 -27.11 48.78
C CYS A 14 -15.33 -27.44 47.69
N SER A 15 -15.62 -27.02 46.45
CA SER A 15 -14.59 -26.88 45.45
C SER A 15 -13.66 -25.76 45.88
N GLY A 16 -12.52 -26.13 46.43
CA GLY A 16 -11.46 -25.21 46.78
C GLY A 16 -11.02 -24.51 45.49
N SER A 17 -11.35 -23.24 45.33
CA SER A 17 -10.77 -22.41 44.32
C SER A 17 -9.27 -22.27 44.63
N LEU A 18 -8.43 -22.97 43.89
CA LEU A 18 -6.99 -22.80 43.92
C LEU A 18 -6.72 -21.37 43.43
N GLY A 19 -6.49 -20.45 44.35
CA GLY A 19 -6.09 -19.08 44.02
C GLY A 19 -4.67 -19.07 43.48
N PHE A 20 -4.43 -18.28 42.44
CA PHE A 20 -3.10 -18.05 41.90
C PHE A 20 -2.15 -17.46 42.93
N THR A 21 -0.93 -17.93 42.98
CA THR A 21 0.11 -17.35 43.82
C THR A 21 0.64 -16.05 43.22
N LEU A 22 1.07 -15.11 44.02
CA LEU A 22 1.65 -13.84 43.61
C LEU A 22 2.89 -14.08 42.72
N VAL A 23 3.70 -15.09 43.05
CA VAL A 23 4.90 -15.48 42.27
C VAL A 23 4.53 -16.02 40.89
N GLU A 24 3.50 -16.82 40.78
CA GLU A 24 3.02 -17.37 39.50
C GLU A 24 2.57 -16.25 38.56
N LEU A 25 1.88 -15.24 39.08
CA LEU A 25 1.47 -14.07 38.32
C LEU A 25 2.66 -13.24 37.89
N MET A 26 3.68 -13.06 38.76
CA MET A 26 4.91 -12.35 38.41
C MET A 26 5.66 -13.03 37.27
N ILE A 27 5.81 -14.35 37.28
CA ILE A 27 6.49 -15.08 36.21
C ILE A 27 5.74 -14.92 34.87
N VAL A 28 4.43 -15.02 34.88
CA VAL A 28 3.61 -14.85 33.68
C VAL A 28 3.78 -13.46 33.07
N VAL A 29 3.74 -12.41 33.90
CA VAL A 29 3.91 -11.03 33.41
C VAL A 29 5.30 -10.82 32.82
N VAL A 30 6.34 -11.38 33.41
CA VAL A 30 7.71 -11.28 32.88
C VAL A 30 7.81 -11.96 31.51
N ILE A 31 7.26 -13.17 31.39
CA ILE A 31 7.27 -13.90 30.10
C ILE A 31 6.50 -13.12 29.04
N ILE A 32 5.31 -12.62 29.34
CA ILE A 32 4.51 -11.82 28.40
C ILE A 32 5.25 -10.55 28.02
N GLY A 33 5.92 -9.88 28.95
CA GLY A 33 6.72 -8.67 28.70
C GLY A 33 7.85 -8.92 27.70
N ILE A 34 8.59 -10.01 27.86
CA ILE A 34 9.66 -10.40 26.94
C ILE A 34 9.11 -10.73 25.54
N LEU A 35 8.03 -11.53 25.47
CA LEU A 35 7.40 -11.88 24.22
C LEU A 35 6.84 -10.65 23.49
N ALA A 36 6.20 -9.73 24.19
CA ALA A 36 5.70 -8.48 23.63
C ALA A 36 6.82 -7.60 23.05
N ALA A 37 7.97 -7.53 23.72
CA ALA A 37 9.13 -6.77 23.24
C ALA A 37 9.65 -7.32 21.88
N ILE A 38 9.74 -8.64 21.74
CA ILE A 38 10.19 -9.29 20.49
C ILE A 38 9.12 -9.15 19.39
N ALA A 39 7.85 -9.30 19.74
CA ALA A 39 6.73 -9.23 18.81
C ALA A 39 6.61 -7.87 18.11
N THR A 40 6.91 -6.76 18.79
CA THR A 40 6.79 -5.40 18.23
C THR A 40 7.69 -5.18 17.01
N VAL A 41 8.92 -5.69 17.01
CA VAL A 41 9.85 -5.56 15.89
C VAL A 41 9.38 -6.37 14.68
N GLY A 42 8.94 -7.61 14.91
CA GLY A 42 8.41 -8.47 13.86
C GLY A 42 7.14 -7.92 13.19
N TYR A 43 6.25 -7.34 14.00
CA TYR A 43 4.99 -6.77 13.54
C TYR A 43 5.19 -5.59 12.59
N ARG A 44 6.14 -4.70 12.87
CA ARG A 44 6.47 -3.56 11.98
C ARG A 44 6.99 -4.03 10.63
N LYS A 45 7.91 -4.98 10.59
CA LYS A 45 8.41 -5.55 9.33
C LYS A 45 7.29 -6.22 8.53
N TRP A 46 6.35 -6.85 9.21
CA TRP A 46 5.20 -7.46 8.55
C TRP A 46 4.27 -6.41 7.91
N ILE A 47 3.97 -5.32 8.62
CA ILE A 47 3.18 -4.20 8.07
C ILE A 47 3.87 -3.59 6.85
N GLY A 48 5.18 -3.32 6.91
CA GLY A 48 5.93 -2.80 5.78
C GLY A 48 5.83 -3.71 4.54
N ARG A 49 5.95 -5.03 4.73
CA ARG A 49 5.77 -6.00 3.64
C ARG A 49 4.34 -6.03 3.10
N ALA A 50 3.33 -5.90 3.95
CA ALA A 50 1.94 -5.84 3.51
C ALA A 50 1.68 -4.61 2.63
N ARG A 51 2.21 -3.45 3.01
CA ARG A 51 2.11 -2.22 2.21
C ARG A 51 2.88 -2.33 0.87
N SER A 52 4.07 -2.91 0.87
CA SER A 52 4.80 -3.16 -0.37
C SER A 52 4.05 -4.14 -1.29
N GLY A 53 3.35 -5.11 -0.73
CA GLY A 53 2.48 -6.02 -1.48
C GLY A 53 1.33 -5.30 -2.20
N GLU A 54 0.74 -4.26 -1.57
CA GLU A 54 -0.26 -3.39 -2.21
C GLU A 54 0.33 -2.71 -3.45
N ALA A 55 1.52 -2.10 -3.30
CA ALA A 55 2.20 -1.43 -4.41
C ALA A 55 2.47 -2.36 -5.59
N VAL A 56 2.97 -3.55 -5.32
CA VAL A 56 3.26 -4.56 -6.36
C VAL A 56 1.98 -4.98 -7.09
N ALA A 57 0.91 -5.25 -6.35
CA ALA A 57 -0.36 -5.67 -6.93
C ALA A 57 -0.99 -4.56 -7.80
N MET A 58 -0.95 -3.32 -7.31
CA MET A 58 -1.51 -2.17 -8.03
C MET A 58 -0.73 -1.85 -9.30
N LEU A 59 0.60 -1.84 -9.23
CA LEU A 59 1.45 -1.64 -10.41
C LEU A 59 1.29 -2.75 -11.46
N ALA A 60 1.11 -4.00 -11.03
CA ALA A 60 0.83 -5.10 -11.94
C ALA A 60 -0.53 -4.93 -12.64
N GLU A 61 -1.55 -4.46 -11.92
CA GLU A 61 -2.85 -4.15 -12.50
C GLU A 61 -2.76 -2.98 -13.49
N MET A 62 -2.06 -1.89 -13.13
CA MET A 62 -1.82 -0.75 -14.02
C MET A 62 -1.11 -1.20 -15.30
N ASN A 63 -0.07 -2.02 -15.21
CA ASN A 63 0.61 -2.57 -16.37
C ASN A 63 -0.34 -3.39 -17.27
N SER A 64 -1.15 -4.25 -16.68
CA SER A 64 -2.11 -5.05 -17.44
C SER A 64 -3.12 -4.17 -18.18
N LYS A 65 -3.62 -3.12 -17.54
CA LYS A 65 -4.56 -2.17 -18.12
C LYS A 65 -3.92 -1.35 -19.25
N GLU A 66 -2.69 -0.88 -19.06
CA GLU A 66 -1.92 -0.18 -20.08
C GLU A 66 -1.65 -1.04 -21.31
N GLN A 67 -1.29 -2.30 -21.12
CA GLN A 67 -1.12 -3.23 -22.24
C GLN A 67 -2.44 -3.46 -22.98
N SER A 68 -3.54 -3.59 -22.28
CA SER A 68 -4.87 -3.74 -22.91
C SER A 68 -5.26 -2.47 -23.70
N TYR A 69 -5.02 -1.29 -23.13
CA TYR A 69 -5.29 -0.01 -23.79
C TYR A 69 -4.44 0.15 -25.07
N ARG A 70 -3.17 -0.24 -25.02
CA ARG A 70 -2.28 -0.22 -26.18
C ARG A 70 -2.77 -1.11 -27.33
N LEU A 71 -3.33 -2.28 -27.02
CA LEU A 71 -3.86 -3.18 -28.05
C LEU A 71 -5.06 -2.58 -28.78
N GLU A 72 -5.83 -1.73 -28.10
CA GLU A 72 -7.02 -1.09 -28.67
C GLU A 72 -6.68 0.24 -29.37
N PHE A 73 -5.80 1.06 -28.79
CA PHE A 73 -5.56 2.43 -29.23
C PHE A 73 -4.15 2.66 -29.81
N ALA A 74 -3.29 1.63 -29.88
CA ALA A 74 -1.90 1.69 -30.31
C ALA A 74 -1.03 2.69 -29.53
N SER A 75 -1.50 3.18 -28.40
CA SER A 75 -0.84 4.13 -27.50
C SER A 75 -1.07 3.74 -26.06
N TYR A 76 -0.27 4.30 -25.15
CA TYR A 76 -0.49 4.20 -23.71
C TYR A 76 -1.20 5.45 -23.19
N LEU A 77 -1.88 5.31 -22.06
CA LEU A 77 -2.64 6.41 -21.45
C LEU A 77 -1.96 6.89 -20.15
N PRO A 78 -1.70 8.20 -19.97
CA PRO A 78 -1.20 8.69 -18.69
C PRO A 78 -2.28 8.57 -17.60
N LEU A 79 -1.90 7.94 -16.47
CA LEU A 79 -2.79 7.74 -15.31
C LEU A 79 -2.35 8.71 -14.20
N ARG A 80 -2.74 9.97 -14.34
CA ARG A 80 -2.32 11.08 -13.48
C ARG A 80 -3.50 11.70 -12.76
N ALA A 81 -3.25 12.22 -11.54
CA ALA A 81 -4.28 12.91 -10.76
C ALA A 81 -4.73 14.24 -11.39
N ASP A 82 -3.86 14.90 -12.17
CA ASP A 82 -4.13 16.17 -12.84
C ASP A 82 -4.91 16.03 -14.16
N ASN A 83 -5.14 14.80 -14.61
CA ASN A 83 -5.83 14.46 -15.86
C ASN A 83 -5.20 15.07 -17.13
N LYS A 84 -3.93 15.48 -17.09
CA LYS A 84 -3.22 15.99 -18.25
C LYS A 84 -2.72 14.84 -19.11
N ALA A 85 -2.93 14.96 -20.41
CA ALA A 85 -2.44 13.99 -21.40
C ALA A 85 -1.01 14.33 -21.87
N ASP A 86 -0.62 15.60 -21.79
CA ASP A 86 0.67 16.06 -22.24
C ASP A 86 1.79 15.56 -21.31
N LEU A 87 2.98 15.36 -21.89
CA LEU A 87 4.17 15.07 -21.11
C LEU A 87 4.41 16.21 -20.13
N PRO A 88 4.54 15.92 -18.85
CA PRO A 88 4.72 16.95 -17.86
C PRO A 88 6.09 17.61 -17.99
N SER A 89 6.18 18.90 -17.66
CA SER A 89 7.44 19.54 -17.37
C SER A 89 8.15 18.85 -16.20
N ALA A 90 9.46 18.98 -16.10
CA ALA A 90 10.27 18.28 -15.09
C ALA A 90 9.73 18.40 -13.65
N ASP A 91 9.16 19.56 -13.32
CA ASP A 91 8.64 19.86 -11.99
C ASP A 91 7.23 19.29 -11.74
N GLU A 92 6.44 19.06 -12.80
CA GLU A 92 5.07 18.56 -12.71
C GLU A 92 4.98 17.04 -12.81
N ALA A 93 5.97 16.40 -13.43
CA ALA A 93 5.92 14.98 -13.79
C ALA A 93 5.77 14.04 -12.61
N GLU A 94 6.26 14.45 -11.47
CA GLU A 94 6.38 13.56 -10.31
C GLU A 94 5.49 14.02 -9.13
N THR A 95 4.57 14.95 -9.38
CA THR A 95 3.66 15.47 -8.35
C THR A 95 2.20 15.04 -8.52
N ALA A 96 1.81 14.59 -9.70
CA ALA A 96 0.44 14.23 -10.04
C ALA A 96 0.06 12.79 -9.62
N PHE A 97 0.46 12.39 -8.42
CA PHE A 97 0.13 11.08 -7.86
C PHE A 97 -1.33 11.00 -7.41
N TYR A 98 -1.93 9.82 -7.55
CA TYR A 98 -3.25 9.51 -7.00
C TYR A 98 -3.17 8.27 -6.09
N PRO A 99 -3.84 8.23 -4.95
CA PRO A 99 -4.60 9.34 -4.36
C PRO A 99 -3.72 10.52 -3.98
N VAL A 100 -4.27 11.72 -4.11
CA VAL A 100 -3.56 12.94 -3.70
C VAL A 100 -3.45 12.91 -2.18
N ALA A 101 -2.24 12.88 -1.65
CA ALA A 101 -2.02 13.02 -0.22
C ALA A 101 -2.57 14.38 0.24
N ALA A 102 -3.27 14.40 1.36
CA ALA A 102 -3.90 15.62 1.89
C ALA A 102 -2.88 16.76 2.14
N ASN A 103 -1.60 16.42 2.24
CA ASN A 103 -0.49 17.36 2.25
C ASN A 103 0.58 16.86 1.28
N SER A 104 0.86 17.63 0.25
CA SER A 104 1.86 17.35 -0.79
C SER A 104 3.32 17.23 -0.27
N SER A 105 3.56 17.55 1.00
CA SER A 105 4.87 17.47 1.65
C SER A 105 5.04 16.28 2.61
N THR A 106 3.98 15.57 2.93
CA THR A 106 4.02 14.43 3.86
C THR A 106 3.22 13.30 3.29
N PHE A 107 3.91 12.28 2.76
CA PHE A 107 3.31 10.96 2.62
C PHE A 107 3.09 10.44 4.05
N ASP A 108 1.91 10.73 4.58
CA ASP A 108 1.52 10.22 5.88
C ASP A 108 1.38 8.69 5.77
N SER A 109 1.79 8.02 6.82
CA SER A 109 1.58 6.57 7.00
C SER A 109 0.11 6.18 7.12
N THR A 110 -0.79 7.17 7.11
CA THR A 110 -2.23 6.95 7.13
C THR A 110 -2.75 6.58 5.75
N ARG A 111 -3.66 5.64 5.74
CA ARG A 111 -4.33 5.19 4.53
C ARG A 111 -5.15 6.33 3.93
N THR A 112 -4.80 6.77 2.73
CA THR A 112 -5.58 7.78 2.02
C THR A 112 -6.88 7.15 1.54
N GLN A 113 -8.01 7.68 1.97
CA GLN A 113 -9.31 7.16 1.57
C GLN A 113 -9.58 7.46 0.11
N THR A 114 -9.82 6.41 -0.65
CA THR A 114 -10.34 6.49 -2.01
C THR A 114 -11.82 6.13 -1.96
N SER A 115 -12.70 7.01 -2.43
CA SER A 115 -14.12 6.67 -2.51
C SER A 115 -14.36 5.68 -3.64
N ILE A 116 -14.40 4.38 -3.34
CA ILE A 116 -14.75 3.35 -4.33
C ILE A 116 -16.18 3.55 -4.84
N ALA A 117 -17.06 4.09 -4.00
CA ALA A 117 -18.46 4.29 -4.36
C ALA A 117 -18.67 5.44 -5.36
N ASP A 118 -17.72 6.36 -5.47
CA ASP A 118 -17.84 7.55 -6.31
C ASP A 118 -16.70 7.61 -7.34
N ALA A 119 -16.91 6.90 -8.44
CA ALA A 119 -15.95 6.86 -9.54
C ALA A 119 -15.70 8.25 -10.18
N THR A 120 -16.56 9.23 -9.96
CA THR A 120 -16.39 10.59 -10.50
C THR A 120 -15.20 11.32 -9.86
N LYS A 121 -14.76 10.87 -8.69
CA LYS A 121 -13.60 11.42 -7.98
C LYS A 121 -12.27 10.80 -8.42
N TRP A 122 -12.32 9.78 -9.25
CA TRP A 122 -11.10 9.14 -9.75
C TRP A 122 -10.52 9.94 -10.92
N PRO A 123 -9.19 9.87 -11.12
CA PRO A 123 -8.59 10.42 -12.33
C PRO A 123 -9.24 9.87 -13.60
N GLN A 124 -9.42 10.71 -14.61
CA GLN A 124 -10.06 10.30 -15.85
C GLN A 124 -9.35 9.13 -16.52
N GLY A 125 -8.02 9.10 -16.47
CA GLY A 125 -7.22 7.98 -16.97
C GLY A 125 -7.58 6.67 -16.26
N TRP A 126 -7.75 6.68 -14.93
CA TRP A 126 -8.15 5.49 -14.16
C TRP A 126 -9.54 4.99 -14.57
N GLN A 127 -10.48 5.93 -14.79
CA GLN A 127 -11.83 5.60 -15.27
C GLN A 127 -11.78 4.98 -16.67
N ALA A 128 -10.99 5.58 -17.58
CA ALA A 128 -10.87 5.13 -18.98
C ALA A 128 -10.33 3.71 -19.11
N VAL A 129 -9.30 3.34 -18.32
CA VAL A 129 -8.77 1.97 -18.33
C VAL A 129 -9.51 1.02 -17.39
N GLY A 130 -10.51 1.51 -16.64
CA GLY A 130 -11.25 0.71 -15.67
C GLY A 130 -10.41 0.25 -14.49
N LEU A 131 -9.40 1.03 -14.10
CA LEU A 131 -8.57 0.77 -12.93
C LEU A 131 -9.36 1.12 -11.67
N ARG A 132 -9.45 0.20 -10.73
CA ARG A 132 -10.24 0.38 -9.51
C ARG A 132 -9.43 0.00 -8.28
N PRO A 133 -9.33 0.89 -7.28
CA PRO A 133 -8.77 0.50 -5.99
C PRO A 133 -9.57 -0.67 -5.40
N ARG A 134 -8.89 -1.68 -4.89
CA ARG A 134 -9.55 -2.84 -4.29
C ARG A 134 -10.19 -2.52 -2.94
N ASP A 135 -9.65 -1.55 -2.25
CA ASP A 135 -10.05 -1.14 -0.91
C ASP A 135 -10.42 0.34 -0.86
N ASN A 136 -11.20 0.74 0.17
CA ASN A 136 -11.60 2.13 0.40
C ASN A 136 -10.44 3.09 0.75
N GLY A 137 -9.20 2.64 0.62
CA GLY A 137 -8.03 3.47 0.86
C GLY A 137 -6.76 2.75 0.45
N LEU A 138 -5.78 3.52 0.05
CA LEU A 138 -4.47 3.07 -0.38
C LEU A 138 -3.41 3.61 0.56
N TYR A 139 -2.41 2.80 0.87
CA TYR A 139 -1.21 3.21 1.63
C TYR A 139 -0.16 3.85 0.72
N CYS A 140 -0.24 3.59 -0.57
CA CYS A 140 0.67 4.08 -1.57
C CYS A 140 -0.05 5.04 -2.52
N THR A 141 0.71 5.88 -3.20
CA THR A 141 0.21 6.75 -4.26
C THR A 141 0.83 6.32 -5.58
N TYR A 142 0.10 6.49 -6.65
CA TYR A 142 0.45 5.94 -7.95
C TYR A 142 0.40 6.99 -9.04
N LEU A 143 1.26 6.82 -10.04
CA LEU A 143 1.36 7.67 -11.21
C LEU A 143 1.77 6.80 -12.40
N THR A 144 1.16 7.01 -13.56
CA THR A 144 1.70 6.54 -14.83
C THR A 144 1.91 7.72 -15.76
N ASN A 145 3.12 7.85 -16.25
CA ASN A 145 3.44 8.71 -17.37
C ASN A 145 3.58 7.88 -18.63
N ALA A 146 3.00 8.36 -19.72
CA ALA A 146 3.02 7.70 -21.01
C ALA A 146 3.34 8.72 -22.10
N GLY A 147 3.99 8.26 -23.18
CA GLY A 147 4.34 9.10 -24.32
C GLY A 147 4.40 8.31 -25.61
N GLY A 148 4.45 9.02 -26.72
CA GLY A 148 4.57 8.48 -28.05
C GLY A 148 6.02 8.14 -28.43
N ALA A 149 6.18 7.62 -29.65
CA ALA A 149 7.51 7.46 -30.23
C ALA A 149 8.12 8.83 -30.50
N GLY A 150 9.37 9.02 -30.12
CA GLY A 150 10.10 10.29 -30.28
C GLY A 150 9.94 11.29 -29.13
N ASP A 151 9.05 11.04 -28.18
CA ASP A 151 8.89 11.90 -27.02
C ASP A 151 10.11 11.85 -26.11
N ASP A 152 10.60 13.01 -25.68
CA ASP A 152 11.81 13.13 -24.86
C ASP A 152 11.50 12.92 -23.37
N THR A 153 12.24 12.03 -22.75
CA THR A 153 12.11 11.73 -21.31
C THR A 153 13.21 12.38 -20.46
N LYS A 154 14.07 13.23 -21.04
CA LYS A 154 15.24 13.82 -20.35
C LYS A 154 14.87 14.58 -19.10
N ASN A 155 13.72 15.26 -19.12
CA ASN A 155 13.23 16.05 -18.00
C ASN A 155 12.48 15.22 -16.95
N LEU A 156 12.30 13.91 -17.19
CA LEU A 156 11.62 13.02 -16.27
C LEU A 156 12.66 12.22 -15.50
N LYS A 157 12.77 12.41 -14.19
CA LYS A 157 13.76 11.75 -13.33
C LYS A 157 13.72 10.23 -13.49
N TYR A 158 12.55 9.63 -13.31
CA TYR A 158 12.39 8.19 -13.48
C TYR A 158 12.19 7.78 -14.94
N GLY A 159 11.64 8.67 -15.79
CA GLY A 159 11.46 8.42 -17.22
C GLY A 159 12.80 8.16 -17.93
N SER A 160 13.80 9.01 -17.74
CA SER A 160 15.13 8.83 -18.31
C SER A 160 15.81 7.53 -17.83
N LEU A 161 15.56 7.12 -16.58
CA LEU A 161 16.14 5.92 -15.97
C LEU A 161 15.46 4.62 -16.42
N LEU A 162 14.14 4.66 -16.62
CA LEU A 162 13.30 3.48 -16.90
C LEU A 162 13.08 3.27 -18.40
N ILE A 163 13.00 4.33 -19.17
CA ILE A 163 12.67 4.32 -20.62
C ILE A 163 13.89 4.68 -21.46
N GLY A 164 14.76 5.58 -20.95
CA GLY A 164 15.84 6.17 -21.75
C GLY A 164 15.37 7.42 -22.46
N THR A 165 16.31 8.15 -23.09
CA THR A 165 16.06 9.47 -23.65
C THR A 165 15.65 9.47 -25.12
N ASN A 166 15.75 8.35 -25.81
CA ASN A 166 15.41 8.22 -27.22
C ASN A 166 14.44 7.07 -27.42
N THR A 167 13.18 7.38 -27.55
CA THR A 167 12.11 6.38 -27.63
C THR A 167 11.69 6.14 -29.08
N ALA A 168 11.92 4.93 -29.59
CA ALA A 168 11.52 4.54 -30.95
C ALA A 168 10.07 4.05 -31.05
N ALA A 169 9.40 3.83 -29.92
CA ALA A 169 8.04 3.30 -29.82
C ALA A 169 7.28 4.00 -28.68
N PRO A 170 5.95 3.95 -28.67
CA PRO A 170 5.17 4.40 -27.52
C PRO A 170 5.62 3.71 -26.25
N TRP A 171 5.66 4.46 -25.17
CA TRP A 171 6.19 4.03 -23.87
C TRP A 171 5.32 4.48 -22.71
N PHE A 172 5.43 3.78 -21.60
CA PHE A 172 4.95 4.22 -20.31
C PHE A 172 5.89 3.77 -19.19
N TYR A 173 5.81 4.46 -18.08
CA TYR A 173 6.31 3.96 -16.80
C TYR A 173 5.33 4.31 -15.69
N SER A 174 5.18 3.38 -14.75
CA SER A 174 4.33 3.54 -13.59
C SER A 174 5.17 3.58 -12.34
N LEU A 175 4.83 4.48 -11.44
CA LEU A 175 5.45 4.66 -10.13
C LEU A 175 4.43 4.40 -9.04
N GLY A 176 4.85 3.70 -7.99
CA GLY A 176 4.13 3.58 -6.74
C GLY A 176 5.02 4.09 -5.62
N VAL A 177 4.58 5.09 -4.87
CA VAL A 177 5.33 5.67 -3.77
C VAL A 177 4.64 5.34 -2.46
N CYS A 178 5.38 4.67 -1.57
CA CYS A 178 4.86 4.17 -0.30
C CYS A 178 5.74 4.60 0.85
N ASN A 179 5.13 5.05 1.94
CA ASN A 179 5.80 5.12 3.22
C ASN A 179 5.65 3.76 3.93
N LEU A 180 6.72 2.99 3.99
CA LEU A 180 6.72 1.66 4.61
C LEU A 180 6.94 1.70 6.13
N ASP A 181 7.56 2.77 6.66
CA ASP A 181 7.73 2.97 8.10
C ASP A 181 6.88 4.15 8.59
N PRO A 182 5.88 3.91 9.47
CA PRO A 182 5.02 4.96 9.98
C PRO A 182 5.72 5.96 10.92
N LYS A 183 6.98 5.75 11.28
CA LYS A 183 7.73 6.63 12.20
C LYS A 183 8.54 7.68 11.49
N THR A 184 8.77 7.50 10.21
CA THR A 184 9.68 8.33 9.44
C THR A 184 8.86 9.17 8.46
N GLY A 185 9.19 10.45 8.38
CA GLY A 185 8.52 11.40 7.50
C GLY A 185 9.23 11.52 6.15
N TYR A 186 8.47 11.91 5.13
CA TYR A 186 9.02 12.34 3.85
C TYR A 186 10.08 13.46 4.04
N PRO A 187 11.19 13.57 3.25
CA PRO A 187 11.35 12.90 1.96
C PRO A 187 12.27 11.67 1.94
N ASP A 188 12.96 11.33 3.04
CA ASP A 188 14.14 10.47 2.96
C ASP A 188 13.87 8.96 3.03
N GLU A 189 12.65 8.55 3.34
CA GLU A 189 12.33 7.15 3.68
C GLU A 189 11.14 6.56 2.91
N VAL A 190 10.76 7.16 1.79
CA VAL A 190 9.74 6.59 0.91
C VAL A 190 10.36 5.59 -0.05
N SER A 191 9.78 4.40 -0.10
CA SER A 191 10.12 3.41 -1.11
C SER A 191 9.36 3.72 -2.40
N VAL A 192 10.10 3.77 -3.50
CA VAL A 192 9.54 3.97 -4.83
C VAL A 192 9.59 2.66 -5.60
N PHE A 193 8.45 2.17 -5.97
CA PHE A 193 8.25 1.00 -6.83
C PHE A 193 8.03 1.50 -8.25
N ALA A 194 8.74 0.93 -9.21
CA ALA A 194 8.66 1.36 -10.59
C ALA A 194 8.55 0.18 -11.56
N LEU A 195 7.77 0.38 -12.61
CA LEU A 195 7.59 -0.57 -13.69
C LEU A 195 7.51 0.21 -15.01
N SER A 196 7.98 -0.37 -16.11
CA SER A 196 7.95 0.29 -17.42
C SER A 196 7.53 -0.65 -18.55
N SER A 197 7.15 -0.06 -19.68
CA SER A 197 6.84 -0.78 -20.91
C SER A 197 8.03 -1.55 -21.49
N LEU A 198 9.25 -1.12 -21.18
CA LEU A 198 10.48 -1.76 -21.67
C LEU A 198 10.95 -2.92 -20.81
N SER A 199 10.57 -2.92 -19.53
CA SER A 199 10.94 -3.97 -18.59
C SER A 199 9.76 -4.28 -17.66
N PRO A 200 9.20 -5.49 -17.73
CA PRO A 200 8.14 -5.91 -16.81
C PRO A 200 8.68 -6.19 -15.40
N ALA A 201 10.00 -6.15 -15.20
CA ALA A 201 10.61 -6.34 -13.90
C ALA A 201 10.35 -5.12 -13.01
N LEU A 202 9.76 -5.36 -11.85
CA LEU A 202 9.57 -4.34 -10.83
C LEU A 202 10.95 -3.87 -10.31
N ARG A 203 11.18 -2.57 -10.32
CA ARG A 203 12.35 -1.94 -9.71
C ARG A 203 11.95 -1.24 -8.43
N ILE A 204 12.76 -1.36 -7.39
CA ILE A 204 12.52 -0.70 -6.10
C ILE A 204 13.69 0.26 -5.87
N PHE A 205 13.36 1.51 -5.59
CA PHE A 205 14.31 2.56 -5.24
C PHE A 205 14.07 2.96 -3.79
N ASN A 206 15.12 3.21 -3.04
CA ASN A 206 15.06 3.57 -1.61
C ASN A 206 14.28 2.57 -0.76
N GLU A 207 14.59 1.28 -0.89
CA GLU A 207 13.97 0.25 -0.05
C GLU A 207 14.40 0.44 1.42
N GLY A 208 13.57 1.18 2.18
CA GLY A 208 13.59 1.19 3.66
C GLY A 208 14.97 1.43 4.29
N LYS A 209 15.66 2.50 3.93
CA LYS A 209 16.89 2.91 4.63
C LYS A 209 16.57 3.72 5.86
#